data_7a329cdfd2356ff9e6d410fc0ed6bfd8
#
_entry.id   7a329cdfd2356ff9e6d410fc0ed6bfd8
#
_cell.length_a   1.000
_cell.length_b   1.000
_cell.length_c   1.000
_cell.angle_alpha   90.00
_cell.angle_beta   90.00
_cell.angle_gamma   90.00
#
_symmetry.space_group_name_H-M   'P 1'
#
loop_
_entity.id
_entity.type
_entity.pdbx_description
1 polymer ?
#
loop_
_entity_poly.entity_id
_entity_poly.type
_entity_poly.pdbx_seq_one_letter_code
_entity_poly.pdbx_strand_id
1 'polypeptide(L)'
;MAQQGVVTWNKGNVELENGSKVIAASTSSSAIRGGSFNIVFLDEFAFVPNNIANEFFNSVYPVISSGKSSKIIIVSTPNGMNLFYKLWMDSLEGRNNYKNFEIHWSMVPGRDDAWKEETIRNTSERQFAQEFETEFLGSSNTLISGYKLQQLRYMNPIVEHDKMKIYEHPIKEGVNGSLTDHIYCISVDVSEGKNLDSSAFSVIDISTTPYKQVATYSSSSISPILFPTVIVNAARLYNDAYILVEINNNPQVADFIHSDLEYENLLKVFTGNKKPQQLSAGFARGVQMGLKMSPQVKAVGCSNLKTLIEGDKLLINDFDTYSELTTFEQYKTSFAAAEGANDDMAMTLVIFAWATTQKYFREIVNHDLRKQIQLENMNQLDEEVLPAPIIEDGLQADFMVEGGDVWEVADGGDTYGKYTRDFFRSM
;
A
#
# COMPACT_ATOMS: atom_id res chain seq x y z
N MET A 1 -38.67 1.20 39.92
CA MET A 1 -37.78 2.16 39.24
C MET A 1 -37.97 3.51 39.89
N ALA A 2 -36.92 4.12 40.44
CA ALA A 2 -37.03 5.50 40.90
C ALA A 2 -37.26 6.39 39.67
N GLN A 3 -38.36 7.15 39.66
CA GLN A 3 -38.62 8.15 38.63
C GLN A 3 -37.60 9.27 38.83
N GLN A 4 -36.69 9.42 37.85
CA GLN A 4 -35.74 10.53 37.81
C GLN A 4 -36.43 11.71 37.14
N GLY A 5 -36.37 12.89 37.79
CA GLY A 5 -36.85 14.15 37.21
C GLY A 5 -35.97 14.56 35.99
N VAL A 6 -36.58 15.26 35.04
CA VAL A 6 -35.85 15.80 33.87
C VAL A 6 -35.58 17.29 34.14
N VAL A 7 -34.29 17.64 34.11
CA VAL A 7 -33.81 19.02 34.29
C VAL A 7 -33.83 19.78 32.98
N THR A 8 -33.33 19.15 31.93
CA THR A 8 -33.28 19.73 30.58
C THR A 8 -33.83 18.74 29.56
N TRP A 9 -34.70 19.23 28.68
CA TRP A 9 -35.20 18.49 27.55
C TRP A 9 -35.23 19.40 26.30
N ASN A 10 -34.33 19.14 25.37
CA ASN A 10 -34.35 19.83 24.09
C ASN A 10 -34.02 18.86 22.94
N LYS A 11 -34.00 19.33 21.70
CA LYS A 11 -33.81 18.49 20.50
C LYS A 11 -32.53 17.64 20.49
N GLY A 12 -31.47 18.06 21.16
CA GLY A 12 -30.17 17.39 21.13
C GLY A 12 -29.65 17.00 22.50
N ASN A 13 -30.35 17.31 23.60
CA ASN A 13 -29.84 17.13 24.95
C ASN A 13 -30.95 16.82 25.95
N VAL A 14 -30.76 15.77 26.71
CA VAL A 14 -31.62 15.40 27.86
C VAL A 14 -30.71 15.30 29.07
N GLU A 15 -31.04 16.02 30.15
CA GLU A 15 -30.32 15.98 31.42
C GLU A 15 -31.28 15.63 32.55
N LEU A 16 -30.88 14.68 33.38
CA LEU A 16 -31.65 14.16 34.50
C LEU A 16 -31.15 14.75 35.82
N GLU A 17 -32.02 14.75 36.85
CA GLU A 17 -31.69 15.26 38.20
C GLU A 17 -30.48 14.58 38.86
N ASN A 18 -30.19 13.34 38.48
CA ASN A 18 -29.00 12.62 38.97
C ASN A 18 -27.71 12.99 38.25
N GLY A 19 -27.73 14.03 37.38
CA GLY A 19 -26.59 14.47 36.59
C GLY A 19 -26.28 13.64 35.33
N SER A 20 -27.10 12.60 35.05
CA SER A 20 -26.96 11.82 33.82
C SER A 20 -27.39 12.67 32.62
N LYS A 21 -26.60 12.59 31.52
CA LYS A 21 -26.84 13.38 30.32
C LYS A 21 -26.78 12.51 29.08
N VAL A 22 -27.75 12.69 28.18
CA VAL A 22 -27.77 12.07 26.85
C VAL A 22 -27.70 13.19 25.83
N ILE A 23 -26.74 13.09 24.91
CA ILE A 23 -26.55 14.05 23.81
C ILE A 23 -26.75 13.30 22.50
N ALA A 24 -27.60 13.81 21.63
CA ALA A 24 -27.76 13.34 20.26
C ALA A 24 -27.22 14.38 19.28
N ALA A 25 -26.32 13.97 18.42
CA ALA A 25 -25.70 14.82 17.40
C ALA A 25 -25.49 14.04 16.11
N SER A 26 -25.47 14.74 14.97
CA SER A 26 -25.04 14.16 13.71
C SER A 26 -23.54 13.87 13.74
N THR A 27 -23.12 12.83 13.04
CA THR A 27 -21.70 12.48 12.93
C THR A 27 -20.93 13.57 12.20
N SER A 28 -20.05 14.26 12.93
CA SER A 28 -19.14 15.28 12.41
C SER A 28 -17.85 15.28 13.22
N SER A 29 -16.75 15.74 12.64
CA SER A 29 -15.45 15.77 13.31
C SER A 29 -15.40 16.58 14.62
N SER A 30 -16.38 17.43 14.86
CA SER A 30 -16.49 18.28 16.07
C SER A 30 -17.61 17.88 17.02
N ALA A 31 -18.45 16.90 16.67
CA ALA A 31 -19.72 16.62 17.37
C ALA A 31 -19.57 16.34 18.87
N ILE A 32 -18.48 15.73 19.30
CA ILE A 32 -18.23 15.33 20.69
C ILE A 32 -16.89 15.80 21.24
N ARG A 33 -16.18 16.70 20.53
CA ARG A 33 -14.92 17.28 21.03
C ARG A 33 -15.15 18.08 22.33
N GLY A 34 -14.28 17.84 23.30
CA GLY A 34 -14.33 18.53 24.61
C GLY A 34 -15.34 17.97 25.62
N GLY A 35 -16.07 16.91 25.25
CA GLY A 35 -16.95 16.17 26.16
C GLY A 35 -16.23 15.00 26.84
N SER A 36 -16.78 14.54 27.97
CA SER A 36 -16.40 13.26 28.59
C SER A 36 -17.64 12.37 28.60
N PHE A 37 -17.51 11.16 28.03
CA PHE A 37 -18.64 10.25 27.85
C PHE A 37 -18.31 8.87 28.40
N ASN A 38 -19.27 8.26 29.09
CA ASN A 38 -19.17 6.87 29.55
C ASN A 38 -19.54 5.90 28.44
N ILE A 39 -20.49 6.28 27.57
CA ILE A 39 -20.94 5.47 26.44
C ILE A 39 -21.05 6.37 25.22
N VAL A 40 -20.51 5.91 24.10
CA VAL A 40 -20.76 6.49 22.78
C VAL A 40 -21.45 5.42 21.94
N PHE A 41 -22.62 5.76 21.41
CA PHE A 41 -23.42 4.91 20.55
C PHE A 41 -23.42 5.50 19.13
N LEU A 42 -22.90 4.76 18.16
CA LEU A 42 -22.84 5.12 16.75
C LEU A 42 -23.87 4.28 16.00
N ASP A 43 -24.91 4.94 15.51
CA ASP A 43 -25.99 4.33 14.76
C ASP A 43 -25.76 4.52 13.26
N GLU A 44 -26.05 3.51 12.47
CA GLU A 44 -25.88 3.48 11.02
C GLU A 44 -24.48 3.93 10.56
N PHE A 45 -23.45 3.47 11.28
CA PHE A 45 -22.08 3.96 11.08
C PHE A 45 -21.51 3.60 9.71
N ALA A 46 -21.93 2.50 9.09
CA ALA A 46 -21.53 2.13 7.74
C ALA A 46 -22.02 3.11 6.66
N PHE A 47 -23.02 3.97 6.95
CA PHE A 47 -23.53 4.96 6.02
C PHE A 47 -22.88 6.34 6.16
N VAL A 48 -21.94 6.49 7.11
CA VAL A 48 -21.14 7.71 7.24
C VAL A 48 -20.07 7.73 6.15
N PRO A 49 -19.93 8.81 5.36
CA PRO A 49 -18.87 8.93 4.37
C PRO A 49 -17.48 8.66 4.96
N ASN A 50 -16.63 7.93 4.23
CA ASN A 50 -15.35 7.44 4.75
C ASN A 50 -14.43 8.53 5.31
N ASN A 51 -14.35 9.68 4.64
CA ASN A 51 -13.56 10.82 5.10
C ASN A 51 -14.04 11.35 6.46
N ILE A 52 -15.37 11.45 6.63
CA ILE A 52 -16.00 11.91 7.89
C ILE A 52 -15.85 10.82 8.97
N ALA A 53 -16.05 9.55 8.62
CA ALA A 53 -15.96 8.44 9.55
C ALA A 53 -14.55 8.31 10.14
N ASN A 54 -13.51 8.41 9.32
CA ASN A 54 -12.11 8.36 9.76
C ASN A 54 -11.74 9.56 10.66
N GLU A 55 -12.10 10.78 10.24
CA GLU A 55 -11.82 11.98 11.04
C GLU A 55 -12.57 11.97 12.36
N PHE A 56 -13.84 11.57 12.34
CA PHE A 56 -14.66 11.42 13.53
C PHE A 56 -14.06 10.38 14.48
N PHE A 57 -13.74 9.19 13.98
CA PHE A 57 -13.19 8.09 14.79
C PHE A 57 -11.86 8.49 15.45
N ASN A 58 -10.97 9.12 14.71
CA ASN A 58 -9.70 9.64 15.24
C ASN A 58 -9.88 10.70 16.31
N SER A 59 -10.93 11.52 16.23
CA SER A 59 -11.22 12.56 17.24
C SER A 59 -11.98 12.02 18.46
N VAL A 60 -12.76 10.96 18.29
CA VAL A 60 -13.61 10.37 19.35
C VAL A 60 -12.86 9.35 20.20
N TYR A 61 -12.02 8.54 19.57
CA TYR A 61 -11.31 7.46 20.25
C TYR A 61 -10.47 7.93 21.43
N PRO A 62 -9.69 9.03 21.36
CA PRO A 62 -8.95 9.56 22.51
C PRO A 62 -9.86 10.01 23.66
N VAL A 63 -11.03 10.58 23.33
CA VAL A 63 -12.01 11.04 24.34
C VAL A 63 -12.56 9.87 25.16
N ILE A 64 -12.82 8.75 24.49
CA ILE A 64 -13.38 7.56 25.11
C ILE A 64 -12.29 6.75 25.80
N SER A 65 -11.11 6.62 25.22
CA SER A 65 -10.00 5.85 25.80
C SER A 65 -9.44 6.46 27.08
N SER A 66 -9.70 7.76 27.34
CA SER A 66 -9.30 8.43 28.59
C SER A 66 -10.12 7.97 29.81
N GLY A 67 -11.29 7.36 29.60
CA GLY A 67 -12.17 6.89 30.67
C GLY A 67 -11.91 5.42 31.04
N LYS A 68 -11.76 5.10 32.33
CA LYS A 68 -11.52 3.71 32.81
C LYS A 68 -12.65 2.73 32.52
N SER A 69 -13.87 3.21 32.23
CA SER A 69 -15.07 2.38 32.03
C SER A 69 -15.88 2.79 30.81
N SER A 70 -15.30 3.55 29.90
CA SER A 70 -16.00 4.04 28.71
C SER A 70 -16.20 2.90 27.68
N LYS A 71 -17.33 2.94 26.97
CA LYS A 71 -17.70 1.94 25.95
C LYS A 71 -18.08 2.63 24.65
N ILE A 72 -17.69 2.01 23.55
CA ILE A 72 -18.17 2.35 22.20
C ILE A 72 -19.07 1.21 21.74
N ILE A 73 -20.26 1.55 21.28
CA ILE A 73 -21.21 0.65 20.66
C ILE A 73 -21.44 1.13 19.24
N ILE A 74 -21.15 0.31 18.26
CA ILE A 74 -21.29 0.63 16.84
C ILE A 74 -22.31 -0.31 16.25
N VAL A 75 -23.37 0.23 15.66
CA VAL A 75 -24.45 -0.53 15.03
C VAL A 75 -24.63 -0.04 13.61
N SER A 76 -24.80 -0.97 12.69
CA SER A 76 -25.15 -0.69 11.30
C SER A 76 -25.56 -1.94 10.55
N THR A 77 -26.32 -1.82 9.48
CA THR A 77 -26.30 -2.78 8.39
C THR A 77 -25.03 -2.54 7.53
N PRO A 78 -24.51 -3.57 6.85
CA PRO A 78 -23.37 -3.41 5.96
C PRO A 78 -23.65 -2.40 4.83
N ASN A 79 -22.65 -1.57 4.52
CA ASN A 79 -22.74 -0.65 3.39
C ASN A 79 -21.38 -0.51 2.71
N GLY A 80 -21.02 -1.53 1.91
CA GLY A 80 -19.70 -1.61 1.28
C GLY A 80 -18.58 -1.93 2.27
N MET A 81 -17.34 -1.85 1.78
CA MET A 81 -16.14 -2.26 2.53
C MET A 81 -15.41 -1.04 3.10
N ASN A 82 -16.10 -0.28 3.93
CA ASN A 82 -15.68 0.98 4.55
C ASN A 82 -15.03 0.78 5.93
N LEU A 83 -14.91 1.88 6.73
CA LEU A 83 -14.35 1.79 8.09
C LEU A 83 -15.11 0.83 9.00
N PHE A 84 -16.45 0.72 8.88
CA PHE A 84 -17.24 -0.24 9.65
C PHE A 84 -16.85 -1.68 9.30
N TYR A 85 -16.70 -1.98 8.01
CA TYR A 85 -16.18 -3.27 7.54
C TYR A 85 -14.78 -3.55 8.11
N LYS A 86 -13.87 -2.55 8.07
CA LYS A 86 -12.53 -2.71 8.63
C LYS A 86 -12.57 -3.08 10.11
N LEU A 87 -13.34 -2.32 10.91
CA LEU A 87 -13.48 -2.59 12.34
C LEU A 87 -14.05 -3.99 12.62
N TRP A 88 -15.00 -4.42 11.79
CA TRP A 88 -15.62 -5.74 11.84
C TRP A 88 -14.62 -6.85 11.54
N MET A 89 -13.91 -6.76 10.41
CA MET A 89 -12.92 -7.76 10.01
C MET A 89 -11.72 -7.80 10.96
N ASP A 90 -11.22 -6.64 11.39
CA ASP A 90 -10.15 -6.56 12.37
C ASP A 90 -10.52 -7.21 13.71
N SER A 91 -11.80 -7.16 14.09
CA SER A 91 -12.30 -7.84 15.29
C SER A 91 -12.38 -9.35 15.09
N LEU A 92 -12.86 -9.83 13.94
CA LEU A 92 -12.89 -11.26 13.62
C LEU A 92 -11.48 -11.89 13.60
N GLU A 93 -10.51 -11.15 13.12
CA GLU A 93 -9.10 -11.57 13.05
C GLU A 93 -8.30 -11.28 14.33
N GLY A 94 -8.95 -10.70 15.36
CA GLY A 94 -8.29 -10.38 16.65
C GLY A 94 -7.31 -9.22 16.59
N ARG A 95 -7.36 -8.38 15.55
CA ARG A 95 -6.50 -7.20 15.39
C ARG A 95 -6.96 -5.99 16.19
N ASN A 96 -8.18 -6.01 16.70
CA ASN A 96 -8.71 -5.00 17.62
C ASN A 96 -9.44 -5.67 18.81
N ASN A 97 -9.90 -4.86 19.78
CA ASN A 97 -10.57 -5.35 20.98
C ASN A 97 -12.11 -5.30 20.92
N TYR A 98 -12.69 -5.02 19.76
CA TYR A 98 -14.13 -5.05 19.60
C TYR A 98 -14.66 -6.47 19.67
N LYS A 99 -15.95 -6.60 20.04
CA LYS A 99 -16.67 -7.86 20.03
C LYS A 99 -17.78 -7.76 18.99
N ASN A 100 -17.73 -8.65 18.01
CA ASN A 100 -18.76 -8.75 16.97
C ASN A 100 -20.03 -9.36 17.52
N PHE A 101 -21.14 -8.83 17.09
CA PHE A 101 -22.45 -9.42 17.31
C PHE A 101 -23.28 -9.23 16.05
N GLU A 102 -23.61 -10.32 15.38
CA GLU A 102 -24.38 -10.34 14.14
C GLU A 102 -25.80 -10.82 14.41
N ILE A 103 -26.78 -10.15 13.81
CA ILE A 103 -28.20 -10.54 13.88
C ILE A 103 -28.67 -10.81 12.45
N HIS A 104 -28.61 -12.07 12.05
CA HIS A 104 -29.14 -12.51 10.77
C HIS A 104 -30.67 -12.55 10.85
N TRP A 105 -31.36 -12.29 9.73
CA TRP A 105 -32.83 -12.25 9.70
C TRP A 105 -33.51 -13.49 10.28
N SER A 106 -32.94 -14.66 10.07
CA SER A 106 -33.48 -15.93 10.59
C SER A 106 -33.47 -16.05 12.10
N MET A 107 -32.73 -15.19 12.81
CA MET A 107 -32.73 -15.13 14.29
C MET A 107 -33.91 -14.32 14.83
N VAL A 108 -34.62 -13.60 13.97
CA VAL A 108 -35.73 -12.73 14.38
C VAL A 108 -37.02 -13.53 14.38
N PRO A 109 -37.73 -13.65 15.52
CA PRO A 109 -38.99 -14.37 15.59
C PRO A 109 -40.02 -13.85 14.58
N GLY A 110 -40.67 -14.77 13.87
CA GLY A 110 -41.72 -14.47 12.90
C GLY A 110 -41.21 -14.18 11.48
N ARG A 111 -39.90 -14.28 11.24
CA ARG A 111 -39.30 -14.25 9.90
C ARG A 111 -38.98 -15.65 9.42
N ASP A 112 -39.66 -16.09 8.37
CA ASP A 112 -39.49 -17.39 7.72
C ASP A 112 -39.15 -17.23 6.23
N ASP A 113 -39.04 -18.33 5.50
CA ASP A 113 -38.71 -18.31 4.08
C ASP A 113 -39.79 -17.60 3.24
N ALA A 114 -41.06 -17.68 3.64
CA ALA A 114 -42.15 -16.95 2.97
C ALA A 114 -41.97 -15.44 3.13
N TRP A 115 -41.62 -14.99 4.33
CA TRP A 115 -41.26 -13.59 4.61
C TRP A 115 -40.02 -13.15 3.78
N LYS A 116 -39.00 -14.00 3.65
CA LYS A 116 -37.81 -13.74 2.82
C LYS A 116 -38.20 -13.52 1.36
N GLU A 117 -38.97 -14.46 0.77
CA GLU A 117 -39.42 -14.36 -0.61
C GLU A 117 -40.28 -13.10 -0.88
N GLU A 118 -41.17 -12.78 0.06
CA GLU A 118 -41.97 -11.59 -0.04
C GLU A 118 -41.14 -10.30 0.01
N THR A 119 -40.17 -10.27 0.94
CA THR A 119 -39.26 -9.11 1.09
C THR A 119 -38.39 -8.93 -0.14
N ILE A 120 -37.83 -10.00 -0.72
CA ILE A 120 -37.05 -9.93 -1.96
C ILE A 120 -37.90 -9.43 -3.13
N ARG A 121 -39.16 -9.89 -3.24
CA ARG A 121 -40.08 -9.39 -4.30
C ARG A 121 -40.40 -7.89 -4.17
N ASN A 122 -40.47 -7.39 -2.96
CA ASN A 122 -40.75 -5.99 -2.67
C ASN A 122 -39.52 -5.08 -2.75
N THR A 123 -38.32 -5.63 -2.71
CA THR A 123 -37.04 -4.90 -2.73
C THR A 123 -36.15 -5.42 -3.87
N SER A 124 -35.11 -6.16 -3.53
CA SER A 124 -34.24 -6.91 -4.45
C SER A 124 -33.40 -7.92 -3.65
N GLU A 125 -32.90 -8.96 -4.33
CA GLU A 125 -31.95 -9.92 -3.71
C GLU A 125 -30.74 -9.20 -3.08
N ARG A 126 -30.18 -8.21 -3.79
CA ARG A 126 -29.04 -7.43 -3.31
C ARG A 126 -29.38 -6.64 -2.03
N GLN A 127 -30.51 -5.96 -2.01
CA GLN A 127 -30.93 -5.21 -0.82
C GLN A 127 -31.21 -6.17 0.34
N PHE A 128 -31.82 -7.32 0.07
CA PHE A 128 -32.08 -8.34 1.07
C PHE A 128 -30.78 -8.87 1.68
N ALA A 129 -29.79 -9.21 0.85
CA ALA A 129 -28.49 -9.68 1.29
C ALA A 129 -27.78 -8.63 2.17
N GLN A 130 -27.82 -7.35 1.81
CA GLN A 130 -27.21 -6.28 2.59
C GLN A 130 -27.93 -6.03 3.92
N GLU A 131 -29.24 -5.88 3.91
CA GLU A 131 -30.03 -5.41 5.07
C GLU A 131 -30.39 -6.52 6.05
N PHE A 132 -30.54 -7.75 5.55
CA PHE A 132 -31.08 -8.85 6.32
C PHE A 132 -30.15 -10.06 6.43
N GLU A 133 -29.32 -10.34 5.41
CA GLU A 133 -28.31 -11.37 5.45
C GLU A 133 -26.95 -10.84 5.95
N THR A 134 -26.87 -9.53 6.21
CA THR A 134 -25.70 -8.85 6.76
C THR A 134 -24.45 -8.97 5.90
N GLU A 135 -24.62 -9.11 4.58
CA GLU A 135 -23.51 -9.25 3.65
C GLU A 135 -22.87 -7.90 3.30
N PHE A 136 -21.56 -7.82 3.42
CA PHE A 136 -20.77 -6.67 2.94
C PHE A 136 -20.62 -6.76 1.42
N LEU A 137 -21.55 -6.15 0.71
CA LEU A 137 -21.57 -6.13 -0.75
C LEU A 137 -20.78 -4.93 -1.27
N GLY A 138 -19.81 -5.18 -2.15
CA GLY A 138 -19.20 -4.14 -2.97
C GLY A 138 -20.16 -3.58 -4.02
N SER A 139 -19.81 -2.45 -4.67
CA SER A 139 -20.56 -1.96 -5.82
C SER A 139 -20.61 -3.01 -6.94
N SER A 140 -21.74 -3.11 -7.65
CA SER A 140 -21.90 -4.12 -8.71
C SER A 140 -21.07 -3.84 -9.96
N ASN A 141 -20.58 -2.61 -10.12
CA ASN A 141 -19.89 -2.13 -11.32
C ASN A 141 -18.45 -1.70 -11.05
N THR A 142 -17.83 -2.25 -10.00
CA THR A 142 -16.43 -1.94 -9.66
C THR A 142 -15.48 -2.47 -10.73
N LEU A 143 -14.32 -1.83 -10.86
CA LEU A 143 -13.25 -2.27 -11.76
C LEU A 143 -12.82 -3.72 -11.45
N ILE A 144 -12.65 -4.02 -10.17
CA ILE A 144 -12.31 -5.36 -9.66
C ILE A 144 -13.61 -6.06 -9.29
N SER A 145 -13.71 -7.35 -9.62
CA SER A 145 -14.91 -8.13 -9.29
C SER A 145 -15.15 -8.19 -7.77
N GLY A 146 -16.41 -8.14 -7.36
CA GLY A 146 -16.78 -8.21 -5.93
C GLY A 146 -16.23 -9.47 -5.25
N TYR A 147 -16.24 -10.60 -5.95
CA TYR A 147 -15.63 -11.85 -5.46
C TYR A 147 -14.14 -11.69 -5.18
N LYS A 148 -13.40 -11.03 -6.08
CA LYS A 148 -11.96 -10.80 -5.87
C LYS A 148 -11.70 -9.80 -4.75
N LEU A 149 -12.50 -8.74 -4.66
CA LEU A 149 -12.39 -7.77 -3.56
C LEU A 149 -12.56 -8.42 -2.19
N GLN A 150 -13.47 -9.38 -2.03
CA GLN A 150 -13.65 -10.12 -0.78
C GLN A 150 -12.45 -11.03 -0.42
N GLN A 151 -11.66 -11.44 -1.41
CA GLN A 151 -10.47 -12.27 -1.20
C GLN A 151 -9.20 -11.46 -0.90
N LEU A 152 -9.19 -10.17 -1.23
CA LEU A 152 -8.04 -9.32 -0.96
C LEU A 152 -7.79 -9.23 0.56
N ARG A 153 -6.53 -9.22 0.91
CA ARG A 153 -6.08 -9.06 2.30
C ARG A 153 -5.35 -7.74 2.41
N TYR A 154 -5.59 -7.06 3.49
CA TYR A 154 -4.84 -5.87 3.89
C TYR A 154 -4.20 -6.13 5.25
N MET A 155 -3.21 -5.32 5.61
CA MET A 155 -2.51 -5.43 6.89
C MET A 155 -2.42 -4.07 7.57
N ASN A 156 -2.14 -4.10 8.88
CA ASN A 156 -1.82 -2.86 9.57
C ASN A 156 -0.39 -2.43 9.21
N PRO A 157 -0.12 -1.14 9.07
CA PRO A 157 1.23 -0.66 8.82
C PRO A 157 2.16 -1.00 10.01
N ILE A 158 3.41 -1.33 9.70
CA ILE A 158 4.47 -1.53 10.71
C ILE A 158 4.85 -0.18 11.32
N VAL A 159 4.88 0.87 10.48
CA VAL A 159 5.15 2.24 10.87
C VAL A 159 4.14 3.16 10.20
N GLU A 160 3.60 4.10 10.97
CA GLU A 160 2.78 5.20 10.47
C GLU A 160 3.32 6.51 11.02
N HIS A 161 3.80 7.37 10.14
CA HIS A 161 4.37 8.67 10.51
C HIS A 161 4.12 9.69 9.38
N ASP A 162 3.67 10.90 9.76
CA ASP A 162 3.42 12.02 8.84
C ASP A 162 2.63 11.64 7.56
N LYS A 163 1.56 10.88 7.72
CA LYS A 163 0.71 10.38 6.61
C LYS A 163 1.34 9.27 5.76
N MET A 164 2.57 8.89 6.01
CA MET A 164 3.21 7.75 5.37
C MET A 164 2.96 6.49 6.19
N LYS A 165 2.50 5.44 5.52
CA LYS A 165 2.28 4.11 6.08
C LYS A 165 3.26 3.14 5.45
N ILE A 166 4.03 2.43 6.26
CA ILE A 166 5.02 1.43 5.84
C ILE A 166 4.50 0.06 6.24
N TYR A 167 4.41 -0.85 5.27
CA TYR A 167 3.96 -2.23 5.44
C TYR A 167 5.13 -3.22 5.40
N GLU A 168 6.15 -2.94 4.58
CA GLU A 168 7.39 -3.70 4.51
C GLU A 168 8.57 -2.72 4.43
N HIS A 169 9.63 -2.98 5.19
CA HIS A 169 10.87 -2.20 5.07
C HIS A 169 11.60 -2.52 3.77
N PRO A 170 12.40 -1.59 3.22
CA PRO A 170 13.19 -1.85 2.03
C PRO A 170 14.15 -3.02 2.26
N ILE A 171 14.22 -3.91 1.30
CA ILE A 171 15.12 -5.07 1.31
C ILE A 171 16.42 -4.67 0.60
N LYS A 172 17.55 -4.87 1.28
CA LYS A 172 18.90 -4.65 0.76
C LYS A 172 19.65 -5.97 0.66
N GLU A 173 20.72 -5.97 -0.11
CA GLU A 173 21.63 -7.11 -0.20
C GLU A 173 22.04 -7.61 1.19
N GLY A 174 22.00 -8.94 1.39
CA GLY A 174 22.27 -9.59 2.67
C GLY A 174 21.10 -9.57 3.68
N VAL A 175 20.02 -8.77 3.44
CA VAL A 175 18.85 -8.74 4.29
C VAL A 175 17.87 -9.84 3.87
N ASN A 176 17.42 -10.66 4.82
CA ASN A 176 16.51 -11.79 4.58
C ASN A 176 17.00 -12.78 3.51
N GLY A 177 18.32 -12.88 3.29
CA GLY A 177 18.89 -13.77 2.28
C GLY A 177 18.79 -13.24 0.84
N SER A 178 18.44 -11.98 0.64
CA SER A 178 18.42 -11.36 -0.69
C SER A 178 19.86 -11.18 -1.20
N LEU A 179 20.11 -11.54 -2.46
CA LEU A 179 21.42 -11.41 -3.12
C LEU A 179 21.66 -10.02 -3.72
N THR A 180 20.61 -9.22 -3.82
CA THR A 180 20.65 -7.85 -4.37
C THR A 180 19.71 -6.93 -3.62
N ASP A 181 19.90 -5.63 -3.74
CA ASP A 181 18.92 -4.65 -3.34
C ASP A 181 17.62 -4.84 -4.14
N HIS A 182 16.47 -4.80 -3.47
CA HIS A 182 15.18 -4.81 -4.17
C HIS A 182 14.96 -3.51 -4.92
N ILE A 183 14.28 -3.59 -6.06
CA ILE A 183 13.89 -2.45 -6.89
C ILE A 183 12.45 -2.07 -6.57
N TYR A 184 12.23 -0.77 -6.42
CA TYR A 184 10.93 -0.20 -6.11
C TYR A 184 10.48 0.80 -7.17
N CYS A 185 9.16 0.90 -7.34
CA CYS A 185 8.52 1.90 -8.17
C CYS A 185 7.53 2.70 -7.33
N ILE A 186 7.62 4.04 -7.42
CA ILE A 186 6.66 4.95 -6.79
C ILE A 186 5.78 5.54 -7.88
N SER A 187 4.49 5.28 -7.80
CA SER A 187 3.47 5.89 -8.64
C SER A 187 2.75 6.98 -7.88
N VAL A 188 2.72 8.18 -8.45
CA VAL A 188 2.27 9.41 -7.78
C VAL A 188 1.08 10.00 -8.51
N ASP A 189 0.01 10.23 -7.76
CA ASP A 189 -1.15 11.02 -8.17
C ASP A 189 -1.11 12.38 -7.46
N VAL A 190 -1.19 13.48 -8.23
CA VAL A 190 -1.01 14.84 -7.70
C VAL A 190 -2.32 15.60 -7.77
N SER A 191 -2.87 15.98 -6.62
CA SER A 191 -4.07 16.79 -6.53
C SER A 191 -3.85 18.27 -6.86
N GLU A 192 -4.93 18.99 -7.12
CA GLU A 192 -4.89 20.45 -7.33
C GLU A 192 -4.65 21.25 -6.03
N GLY A 193 -4.61 20.61 -4.85
CA GLY A 193 -4.37 21.28 -3.56
C GLY A 193 -5.56 22.08 -3.02
N LYS A 194 -6.79 21.80 -3.49
CA LYS A 194 -8.02 22.51 -3.10
C LYS A 194 -8.76 21.85 -1.91
N ASN A 195 -8.12 20.98 -1.15
CA ASN A 195 -8.68 20.21 -0.02
C ASN A 195 -9.86 19.27 -0.38
N LEU A 196 -10.09 18.97 -1.64
CA LEU A 196 -11.09 18.02 -2.09
C LEU A 196 -10.48 16.66 -2.42
N ASP A 197 -9.38 16.66 -3.17
CA ASP A 197 -8.65 15.46 -3.56
C ASP A 197 -7.30 15.43 -2.82
N SER A 198 -6.77 14.23 -2.55
CA SER A 198 -5.48 14.06 -1.88
C SER A 198 -4.35 13.91 -2.90
N SER A 199 -3.18 14.47 -2.58
CA SER A 199 -1.95 14.05 -3.23
C SER A 199 -1.50 12.74 -2.62
N ALA A 200 -1.31 11.71 -3.44
CA ALA A 200 -1.06 10.35 -3.00
C ALA A 200 0.08 9.68 -3.76
N PHE A 201 0.73 8.71 -3.13
CA PHE A 201 1.62 7.79 -3.83
C PHE A 201 1.59 6.39 -3.22
N SER A 202 1.87 5.39 -4.06
CA SER A 202 2.13 4.01 -3.65
C SER A 202 3.57 3.63 -3.99
N VAL A 203 4.26 3.04 -3.02
CA VAL A 203 5.58 2.40 -3.22
C VAL A 203 5.34 0.91 -3.46
N ILE A 204 5.83 0.41 -4.57
CA ILE A 204 5.60 -0.96 -5.01
C ILE A 204 6.93 -1.65 -5.23
N ASP A 205 7.13 -2.78 -4.57
CA ASP A 205 8.25 -3.70 -4.84
C ASP A 205 8.01 -4.40 -6.18
N ILE A 206 8.93 -4.23 -7.11
CA ILE A 206 8.86 -4.77 -8.47
C ILE A 206 9.91 -5.83 -8.76
N SER A 207 10.71 -6.22 -7.77
CA SER A 207 11.80 -7.21 -7.92
C SER A 207 11.27 -8.60 -8.22
N THR A 208 10.11 -8.95 -7.69
CA THR A 208 9.50 -10.27 -7.84
C THR A 208 8.04 -10.17 -8.25
N THR A 209 7.47 -11.26 -8.74
CA THR A 209 6.03 -11.39 -8.96
C THR A 209 5.47 -12.38 -7.92
N PRO A 210 4.40 -12.04 -7.20
CA PRO A 210 3.59 -10.83 -7.31
C PRO A 210 4.32 -9.55 -6.90
N TYR A 211 4.03 -8.43 -7.57
CA TYR A 211 4.38 -7.10 -7.11
C TYR A 211 3.70 -6.82 -5.77
N LYS A 212 4.31 -6.00 -4.91
CA LYS A 212 3.75 -5.72 -3.58
C LYS A 212 3.72 -4.23 -3.29
N GLN A 213 2.58 -3.73 -2.85
CA GLN A 213 2.46 -2.40 -2.26
C GLN A 213 3.10 -2.42 -0.87
N VAL A 214 4.26 -1.80 -0.70
CA VAL A 214 5.06 -1.85 0.54
C VAL A 214 4.96 -0.60 1.39
N ALA A 215 4.58 0.53 0.80
CA ALA A 215 4.26 1.75 1.53
C ALA A 215 3.27 2.62 0.75
N THR A 216 2.59 3.50 1.47
CA THR A 216 1.63 4.46 0.92
C THR A 216 1.75 5.81 1.60
N TYR A 217 1.33 6.84 0.89
CA TYR A 217 1.17 8.19 1.40
C TYR A 217 -0.09 8.81 0.82
N SER A 218 -0.88 9.49 1.65
CA SER A 218 -2.04 10.25 1.18
C SER A 218 -2.25 11.48 2.07
N SER A 219 -2.41 12.65 1.44
CA SER A 219 -2.66 13.89 2.16
C SER A 219 -3.46 14.89 1.31
N SER A 220 -4.60 15.35 1.84
CA SER A 220 -5.39 16.43 1.25
C SER A 220 -4.87 17.83 1.57
N SER A 221 -3.89 17.96 2.48
CA SER A 221 -3.40 19.24 2.99
C SER A 221 -1.95 19.56 2.61
N ILE A 222 -1.25 18.63 1.94
CA ILE A 222 0.15 18.88 1.55
C ILE A 222 0.24 19.92 0.42
N SER A 223 1.17 20.87 0.58
CA SER A 223 1.46 21.82 -0.49
C SER A 223 2.17 21.13 -1.67
N PRO A 224 1.80 21.44 -2.93
CA PRO A 224 2.53 20.97 -4.10
C PRO A 224 4.03 21.30 -4.13
N ILE A 225 4.46 22.31 -3.36
CA ILE A 225 5.88 22.68 -3.23
C ILE A 225 6.63 21.72 -2.28
N LEU A 226 5.97 21.21 -1.23
CA LEU A 226 6.57 20.30 -0.27
C LEU A 226 6.48 18.83 -0.69
N PHE A 227 5.47 18.49 -1.48
CA PHE A 227 5.21 17.12 -1.89
C PHE A 227 6.38 16.46 -2.64
N PRO A 228 7.11 17.14 -3.56
CA PRO A 228 8.31 16.59 -4.20
C PRO A 228 9.36 16.08 -3.21
N THR A 229 9.59 16.83 -2.13
CA THR A 229 10.55 16.43 -1.08
C THR A 229 10.11 15.16 -0.36
N VAL A 230 8.80 15.02 -0.07
CA VAL A 230 8.25 13.81 0.55
C VAL A 230 8.42 12.60 -0.37
N ILE A 231 8.12 12.75 -1.67
CA ILE A 231 8.27 11.70 -2.67
C ILE A 231 9.73 11.25 -2.78
N VAL A 232 10.69 12.19 -2.90
CA VAL A 232 12.11 11.87 -3.04
C VAL A 232 12.67 11.23 -1.76
N ASN A 233 12.25 11.68 -0.58
CA ASN A 233 12.65 11.04 0.68
C ASN A 233 12.16 9.59 0.74
N ALA A 234 10.92 9.32 0.34
CA ALA A 234 10.40 7.97 0.23
C ALA A 234 11.19 7.14 -0.80
N ALA A 235 11.52 7.72 -1.96
CA ALA A 235 12.26 7.04 -2.99
C ALA A 235 13.69 6.66 -2.54
N ARG A 236 14.40 7.57 -1.87
CA ARG A 236 15.72 7.30 -1.29
C ARG A 236 15.66 6.23 -0.18
N LEU A 237 14.59 6.24 0.63
CA LEU A 237 14.37 5.19 1.62
C LEU A 237 14.24 3.81 0.95
N TYR A 238 13.55 3.72 -0.19
CA TYR A 238 13.32 2.50 -0.93
C TYR A 238 14.33 2.31 -2.08
N ASN A 239 15.62 2.30 -1.75
CA ASN A 239 16.75 1.95 -2.63
C ASN A 239 16.78 2.78 -3.93
N ASP A 240 16.56 4.08 -3.82
CA ASP A 240 16.45 5.00 -4.95
C ASP A 240 15.40 4.57 -5.99
N ALA A 241 14.18 4.34 -5.50
CA ALA A 241 13.04 3.85 -6.28
C ALA A 241 12.78 4.68 -7.55
N TYR A 242 12.31 4.02 -8.61
CA TYR A 242 11.83 4.71 -9.81
C TYR A 242 10.54 5.47 -9.52
N ILE A 243 10.46 6.73 -9.91
CA ILE A 243 9.29 7.59 -9.68
C ILE A 243 8.55 7.84 -10.98
N LEU A 244 7.23 7.62 -11.00
CA LEU A 244 6.34 8.03 -12.09
C LEU A 244 5.26 8.97 -11.54
N VAL A 245 5.31 10.24 -11.93
CA VAL A 245 4.39 11.29 -11.48
C VAL A 245 3.32 11.55 -12.53
N GLU A 246 2.06 11.64 -12.12
CA GLU A 246 1.00 12.23 -12.94
C GLU A 246 1.13 13.75 -12.97
N ILE A 247 1.04 14.35 -14.19
CA ILE A 247 1.33 15.77 -14.39
C ILE A 247 0.14 16.59 -14.90
N ASN A 248 -1.08 16.07 -14.84
CA ASN A 248 -2.26 16.80 -15.36
C ASN A 248 -2.53 18.09 -14.58
N ASN A 249 -2.51 17.98 -13.25
CA ASN A 249 -2.90 19.06 -12.35
C ASN A 249 -1.70 19.94 -11.97
N ASN A 250 -0.55 19.33 -11.68
CA ASN A 250 0.64 20.04 -11.20
C ASN A 250 1.92 19.49 -11.83
N PRO A 251 2.26 19.85 -13.09
CA PRO A 251 3.49 19.40 -13.72
C PRO A 251 4.76 19.87 -12.99
N GLN A 252 4.66 20.95 -12.20
CA GLN A 252 5.76 21.50 -11.41
C GLN A 252 6.32 20.49 -10.39
N VAL A 253 5.54 19.53 -9.92
CA VAL A 253 6.01 18.48 -8.99
C VAL A 253 7.11 17.65 -9.68
N ALA A 254 6.91 17.21 -10.90
CA ALA A 254 7.90 16.45 -11.65
C ALA A 254 9.14 17.29 -12.01
N ASP A 255 8.92 18.55 -12.40
CA ASP A 255 10.02 19.49 -12.71
C ASP A 255 10.88 19.76 -11.47
N PHE A 256 10.27 19.93 -10.30
CA PHE A 256 10.99 20.15 -9.05
C PHE A 256 11.80 18.91 -8.63
N ILE A 257 11.24 17.71 -8.77
CA ILE A 257 11.97 16.45 -8.51
C ILE A 257 13.21 16.34 -9.40
N HIS A 258 13.07 16.69 -10.68
CA HIS A 258 14.15 16.56 -11.64
C HIS A 258 15.20 17.65 -11.50
N SER A 259 14.79 18.93 -11.44
CA SER A 259 15.67 20.08 -11.60
C SER A 259 16.22 20.58 -10.27
N ASP A 260 15.40 20.60 -9.19
CA ASP A 260 15.79 21.16 -7.90
C ASP A 260 16.32 20.08 -6.95
N LEU A 261 15.71 18.88 -6.96
CA LEU A 261 16.15 17.76 -6.13
C LEU A 261 17.13 16.83 -6.84
N GLU A 262 17.40 17.07 -8.13
CA GLU A 262 18.35 16.33 -8.99
C GLU A 262 18.17 14.80 -8.89
N TYR A 263 16.90 14.35 -8.86
CA TYR A 263 16.61 12.93 -8.70
C TYR A 263 16.63 12.21 -10.06
N GLU A 264 17.56 11.27 -10.22
CA GLU A 264 17.85 10.65 -11.53
C GLU A 264 16.81 9.62 -11.96
N ASN A 265 16.23 8.84 -11.02
CA ASN A 265 15.29 7.74 -11.30
C ASN A 265 13.84 8.23 -11.53
N LEU A 266 13.67 9.46 -12.01
CA LEU A 266 12.38 9.97 -12.47
C LEU A 266 12.07 9.43 -13.87
N LEU A 267 10.97 8.69 -14.00
CA LEU A 267 10.53 8.09 -15.25
C LEU A 267 10.01 9.17 -16.23
N LYS A 268 10.50 9.07 -17.44
CA LYS A 268 10.21 10.00 -18.53
C LYS A 268 9.23 9.38 -19.51
N VAL A 269 8.36 10.19 -20.08
CA VAL A 269 7.33 9.74 -21.01
C VAL A 269 7.49 10.45 -22.35
N PHE A 270 7.55 9.68 -23.43
CA PHE A 270 7.54 10.23 -24.78
C PHE A 270 6.09 10.51 -25.20
N THR A 271 5.84 11.75 -25.64
CA THR A 271 4.57 12.22 -26.16
C THR A 271 4.73 12.64 -27.62
N GLY A 272 4.48 11.72 -28.54
CA GLY A 272 4.48 12.02 -29.98
C GLY A 272 3.09 12.46 -30.46
N ASN A 273 3.03 13.41 -31.41
CA ASN A 273 1.76 13.96 -31.95
C ASN A 273 0.78 12.93 -32.56
N LYS A 274 1.22 11.69 -32.79
CA LYS A 274 0.39 10.62 -33.38
C LYS A 274 0.63 9.23 -32.77
N LYS A 275 1.43 9.12 -31.72
CA LYS A 275 1.75 7.85 -31.04
C LYS A 275 1.23 7.87 -29.61
N PRO A 276 0.78 6.73 -29.07
CA PRO A 276 0.42 6.63 -27.65
C PRO A 276 1.65 6.96 -26.79
N GLN A 277 1.40 7.50 -25.60
CA GLN A 277 2.44 7.77 -24.62
C GLN A 277 3.22 6.49 -24.27
N GLN A 278 4.53 6.60 -24.16
CA GLN A 278 5.43 5.47 -23.86
C GLN A 278 6.53 5.92 -22.90
N LEU A 279 6.92 5.05 -21.97
CA LEU A 279 8.10 5.29 -21.14
C LEU A 279 9.36 5.35 -22.00
N SER A 280 10.26 6.28 -21.69
CA SER A 280 11.51 6.53 -22.40
C SER A 280 12.70 6.48 -21.47
N ALA A 281 13.78 5.81 -21.88
CA ALA A 281 15.05 5.77 -21.15
C ALA A 281 15.89 7.04 -21.27
N GLY A 282 15.64 7.89 -22.28
CA GLY A 282 16.50 9.00 -22.64
C GLY A 282 15.79 10.32 -22.87
N PHE A 283 16.58 11.38 -23.08
CA PHE A 283 16.13 12.70 -23.47
C PHE A 283 16.07 12.76 -25.02
N ALA A 284 14.87 12.67 -25.56
CA ALA A 284 14.63 12.88 -26.98
C ALA A 284 13.63 14.03 -27.16
N ARG A 285 13.54 14.58 -28.38
CA ARG A 285 12.54 15.60 -28.68
C ARG A 285 11.13 15.03 -28.46
N GLY A 286 10.32 15.68 -27.62
CA GLY A 286 8.96 15.22 -27.26
C GLY A 286 8.90 14.32 -26.01
N VAL A 287 9.99 14.20 -25.25
CA VAL A 287 10.00 13.56 -23.94
C VAL A 287 9.65 14.61 -22.88
N GLN A 288 8.78 14.24 -21.97
CA GLN A 288 8.39 15.04 -20.79
C GLN A 288 8.65 14.27 -19.50
N MET A 289 8.83 14.97 -18.40
CA MET A 289 8.92 14.39 -17.07
C MET A 289 7.51 14.04 -16.59
N GLY A 290 7.29 12.76 -16.25
CA GLY A 290 5.99 12.29 -15.76
C GLY A 290 4.97 11.96 -16.86
N LEU A 291 3.84 11.43 -16.42
CA LEU A 291 2.76 10.87 -17.23
C LEU A 291 1.59 11.86 -17.32
N LYS A 292 1.13 12.15 -18.51
CA LYS A 292 -0.14 12.86 -18.71
C LYS A 292 -1.29 11.84 -18.74
N MET A 293 -2.17 11.88 -17.75
CA MET A 293 -3.35 11.02 -17.69
C MET A 293 -4.35 11.43 -18.78
N SER A 294 -4.38 10.66 -19.85
CA SER A 294 -5.37 10.78 -20.92
C SER A 294 -6.42 9.67 -20.78
N PRO A 295 -7.60 9.80 -21.41
CA PRO A 295 -8.60 8.73 -21.40
C PRO A 295 -8.03 7.38 -21.87
N GLN A 296 -7.12 7.37 -22.82
CA GLN A 296 -6.47 6.17 -23.33
C GLN A 296 -5.51 5.56 -22.27
N VAL A 297 -4.69 6.39 -21.61
CA VAL A 297 -3.79 5.96 -20.55
C VAL A 297 -4.59 5.37 -19.39
N LYS A 298 -5.65 6.07 -18.94
CA LYS A 298 -6.53 5.58 -17.87
C LYS A 298 -7.19 4.26 -18.24
N ALA A 299 -7.70 4.11 -19.46
CA ALA A 299 -8.32 2.88 -19.93
C ALA A 299 -7.34 1.69 -19.92
N VAL A 300 -6.11 1.89 -20.44
CA VAL A 300 -5.05 0.87 -20.41
C VAL A 300 -4.65 0.55 -18.97
N GLY A 301 -4.45 1.55 -18.13
CA GLY A 301 -4.11 1.39 -16.72
C GLY A 301 -5.17 0.61 -15.96
N CYS A 302 -6.45 0.98 -16.09
CA CYS A 302 -7.56 0.28 -15.45
C CYS A 302 -7.66 -1.19 -15.92
N SER A 303 -7.60 -1.42 -17.25
CA SER A 303 -7.67 -2.79 -17.79
C SER A 303 -6.52 -3.67 -17.27
N ASN A 304 -5.30 -3.12 -17.20
CA ASN A 304 -4.16 -3.87 -16.71
C ASN A 304 -4.18 -4.03 -15.18
N LEU A 305 -4.65 -3.01 -14.42
CA LEU A 305 -4.84 -3.12 -12.98
C LEU A 305 -5.77 -4.28 -12.64
N LYS A 306 -6.90 -4.38 -13.34
CA LYS A 306 -7.81 -5.51 -13.22
C LYS A 306 -7.08 -6.83 -13.43
N THR A 307 -6.29 -6.96 -14.50
CA THR A 307 -5.53 -8.17 -14.81
C THR A 307 -4.51 -8.51 -13.72
N LEU A 308 -3.82 -7.51 -13.18
CA LEU A 308 -2.82 -7.71 -12.12
C LEU A 308 -3.46 -8.18 -10.81
N ILE A 309 -4.56 -7.57 -10.39
CA ILE A 309 -5.24 -7.90 -9.14
C ILE A 309 -5.99 -9.23 -9.26
N GLU A 310 -6.78 -9.43 -10.31
CA GLU A 310 -7.55 -10.66 -10.50
C GLU A 310 -6.65 -11.89 -10.77
N GLY A 311 -5.46 -11.67 -11.31
CA GLY A 311 -4.44 -12.70 -11.54
C GLY A 311 -3.46 -12.90 -10.38
N ASP A 312 -3.69 -12.34 -9.20
CA ASP A 312 -2.80 -12.42 -8.02
C ASP A 312 -1.35 -11.97 -8.30
N LYS A 313 -1.18 -11.00 -9.22
CA LYS A 313 0.12 -10.46 -9.61
C LYS A 313 0.47 -9.14 -8.92
N LEU A 314 -0.45 -8.56 -8.17
CA LEU A 314 -0.27 -7.36 -7.36
C LEU A 314 -0.95 -7.58 -6.00
N LEU A 315 -0.18 -7.49 -4.92
CA LEU A 315 -0.65 -7.57 -3.55
C LEU A 315 -0.81 -6.15 -2.99
N ILE A 316 -1.98 -5.90 -2.42
CA ILE A 316 -2.36 -4.60 -1.84
C ILE A 316 -2.36 -4.77 -0.34
N ASN A 317 -1.51 -4.02 0.36
CA ASN A 317 -1.39 -4.11 1.81
C ASN A 317 -2.18 -3.01 2.53
N ASP A 318 -2.40 -1.86 1.87
CA ASP A 318 -3.07 -0.70 2.46
C ASP A 318 -4.59 -0.83 2.42
N PHE A 319 -5.22 -0.58 3.58
CA PHE A 319 -6.67 -0.59 3.68
C PHE A 319 -7.34 0.56 2.93
N ASP A 320 -6.75 1.76 2.92
CA ASP A 320 -7.38 2.90 2.23
C ASP A 320 -7.40 2.66 0.72
N THR A 321 -6.32 2.12 0.15
CA THR A 321 -6.26 1.65 -1.24
C THR A 321 -7.31 0.58 -1.52
N TYR A 322 -7.43 -0.41 -0.62
CA TYR A 322 -8.46 -1.43 -0.72
C TYR A 322 -9.87 -0.83 -0.71
N SER A 323 -10.14 0.08 0.23
CA SER A 323 -11.43 0.75 0.36
C SER A 323 -11.81 1.53 -0.90
N GLU A 324 -10.87 2.27 -1.49
CA GLU A 324 -11.10 2.99 -2.74
C GLU A 324 -11.40 2.06 -3.91
N LEU A 325 -10.71 0.92 -4.03
CA LEU A 325 -11.00 -0.07 -5.06
C LEU A 325 -12.42 -0.65 -4.95
N THR A 326 -13.01 -0.69 -3.76
CA THR A 326 -14.38 -1.16 -3.55
C THR A 326 -15.45 -0.17 -4.02
N THR A 327 -15.07 1.10 -4.17
CA THR A 327 -15.92 2.20 -4.65
C THR A 327 -15.48 2.74 -6.01
N PHE A 328 -14.43 2.16 -6.61
CA PHE A 328 -13.92 2.55 -7.93
C PHE A 328 -14.74 1.85 -9.02
N GLU A 329 -15.79 2.56 -9.46
CA GLU A 329 -16.82 1.98 -10.31
C GLU A 329 -16.83 2.57 -11.71
N GLN A 330 -17.55 1.88 -12.61
CA GLN A 330 -17.70 2.33 -13.98
C GLN A 330 -18.49 3.65 -14.02
N TYR A 331 -17.85 4.69 -14.53
CA TYR A 331 -18.46 5.97 -14.81
C TYR A 331 -18.37 6.28 -16.31
N LYS A 332 -19.51 6.26 -17.01
CA LYS A 332 -19.57 6.41 -18.47
C LYS A 332 -18.69 5.35 -19.19
N THR A 333 -17.64 5.82 -19.87
CA THR A 333 -16.67 4.96 -20.61
C THR A 333 -15.37 4.74 -19.84
N SER A 334 -15.29 5.14 -18.56
CA SER A 334 -14.10 5.06 -17.73
C SER A 334 -14.47 4.53 -16.34
N PHE A 335 -13.55 4.64 -15.39
CA PHE A 335 -13.77 4.32 -13.97
C PHE A 335 -13.44 5.56 -13.12
N ALA A 336 -14.17 5.74 -12.04
CA ALA A 336 -13.96 6.81 -11.07
C ALA A 336 -14.52 6.39 -9.71
N ALA A 337 -14.20 7.16 -8.67
CA ALA A 337 -14.83 6.96 -7.37
C ALA A 337 -16.35 7.15 -7.45
N ALA A 338 -17.09 6.35 -6.69
CA ALA A 338 -18.52 6.56 -6.45
C ALA A 338 -18.76 7.94 -5.81
N GLU A 339 -19.98 8.45 -5.89
CA GLU A 339 -20.33 9.76 -5.32
C GLU A 339 -20.00 9.82 -3.81
N GLY A 340 -19.20 10.79 -3.41
CA GLY A 340 -18.74 10.97 -2.03
C GLY A 340 -17.57 10.08 -1.60
N ALA A 341 -16.98 9.29 -2.52
CA ALA A 341 -15.76 8.53 -2.31
C ALA A 341 -14.57 9.19 -3.02
N ASN A 342 -13.35 8.76 -2.68
CA ASN A 342 -12.09 9.19 -3.31
C ASN A 342 -11.52 8.05 -4.16
N ASP A 343 -10.67 8.38 -5.14
CA ASP A 343 -9.93 7.42 -5.96
C ASP A 343 -8.43 7.72 -6.06
N ASP A 344 -7.90 8.58 -5.19
CA ASP A 344 -6.50 9.04 -5.23
C ASP A 344 -5.50 7.87 -5.12
N MET A 345 -5.72 6.96 -4.16
CA MET A 345 -4.90 5.76 -3.98
C MET A 345 -5.11 4.75 -5.11
N ALA A 346 -6.35 4.54 -5.54
CA ALA A 346 -6.66 3.68 -6.68
C ALA A 346 -6.01 4.19 -7.97
N MET A 347 -5.95 5.52 -8.16
CA MET A 347 -5.28 6.15 -9.29
C MET A 347 -3.77 5.93 -9.27
N THR A 348 -3.11 5.90 -8.10
CA THR A 348 -1.69 5.53 -8.04
C THR A 348 -1.47 4.12 -8.59
N LEU A 349 -2.35 3.17 -8.29
CA LEU A 349 -2.27 1.81 -8.84
C LEU A 349 -2.59 1.76 -10.35
N VAL A 350 -3.50 2.60 -10.84
CA VAL A 350 -3.78 2.73 -12.30
C VAL A 350 -2.55 3.22 -13.04
N ILE A 351 -1.83 4.22 -12.49
CA ILE A 351 -0.56 4.74 -13.02
C ILE A 351 0.50 3.64 -13.05
N PHE A 352 0.67 2.91 -11.96
CA PHE A 352 1.58 1.77 -11.88
C PHE A 352 1.22 0.68 -12.91
N ALA A 353 -0.04 0.28 -12.97
CA ALA A 353 -0.49 -0.74 -13.90
C ALA A 353 -0.28 -0.34 -15.37
N TRP A 354 -0.44 0.94 -15.70
CA TRP A 354 -0.06 1.44 -17.02
C TRP A 354 1.45 1.28 -17.26
N ALA A 355 2.29 1.64 -16.27
CA ALA A 355 3.75 1.53 -16.40
C ALA A 355 4.20 0.08 -16.68
N THR A 356 3.59 -0.92 -16.06
CA THR A 356 3.94 -2.34 -16.27
C THR A 356 3.67 -2.83 -17.69
N THR A 357 2.81 -2.14 -18.46
CA THR A 357 2.59 -2.46 -19.89
C THR A 357 3.73 -1.99 -20.79
N GLN A 358 4.58 -1.08 -20.30
CA GLN A 358 5.60 -0.40 -21.08
C GLN A 358 6.86 -1.26 -21.25
N LYS A 359 7.48 -1.17 -22.45
CA LYS A 359 8.68 -1.94 -22.75
C LYS A 359 9.84 -1.58 -21.81
N TYR A 360 10.07 -0.31 -21.58
CA TYR A 360 11.16 0.16 -20.71
C TYR A 360 11.00 -0.32 -19.26
N PHE A 361 9.78 -0.34 -18.73
CA PHE A 361 9.52 -0.90 -17.40
C PHE A 361 9.92 -2.38 -17.32
N ARG A 362 9.57 -3.16 -18.34
CA ARG A 362 9.94 -4.57 -18.41
C ARG A 362 11.45 -4.77 -18.54
N GLU A 363 12.15 -3.85 -19.20
CA GLU A 363 13.60 -3.87 -19.29
C GLU A 363 14.26 -3.66 -17.92
N ILE A 364 13.75 -2.72 -17.11
CA ILE A 364 14.20 -2.49 -15.72
C ILE A 364 14.07 -3.79 -14.92
N VAL A 365 12.87 -4.36 -14.87
CA VAL A 365 12.60 -5.60 -14.11
C VAL A 365 13.41 -6.79 -14.63
N ASN A 366 13.51 -6.97 -15.96
CA ASN A 366 14.26 -8.08 -16.55
C ASN A 366 15.77 -7.97 -16.34
N HIS A 367 16.32 -6.76 -16.28
CA HIS A 367 17.75 -6.56 -16.04
C HIS A 367 18.12 -7.04 -14.63
N ASP A 368 17.28 -6.70 -13.66
CA ASP A 368 17.51 -7.10 -12.28
C ASP A 368 17.32 -8.61 -12.08
N LEU A 369 16.27 -9.17 -12.64
CA LEU A 369 16.04 -10.62 -12.60
C LEU A 369 17.23 -11.41 -13.18
N ARG A 370 17.82 -10.93 -14.29
CA ARG A 370 19.02 -11.56 -14.87
C ARG A 370 20.23 -11.45 -13.93
N LYS A 371 20.40 -10.30 -13.26
CA LYS A 371 21.47 -10.09 -12.29
C LYS A 371 21.31 -11.03 -11.09
N GLN A 372 20.08 -11.18 -10.57
CA GLN A 372 19.77 -12.12 -9.49
C GLN A 372 20.09 -13.57 -9.89
N ILE A 373 19.62 -14.02 -11.05
CA ILE A 373 19.88 -15.37 -11.56
C ILE A 373 21.39 -15.62 -11.76
N GLN A 374 22.13 -14.61 -12.23
CA GLN A 374 23.58 -14.74 -12.37
C GLN A 374 24.29 -14.91 -11.02
N LEU A 375 23.89 -14.12 -10.02
CA LEU A 375 24.43 -14.23 -8.66
C LEU A 375 24.06 -15.56 -7.99
N GLU A 376 22.83 -16.03 -8.15
CA GLU A 376 22.41 -17.36 -7.67
C GLU A 376 23.25 -18.48 -8.29
N ASN A 377 23.46 -18.42 -9.61
CA ASN A 377 24.28 -19.40 -10.31
C ASN A 377 25.76 -19.35 -9.86
N MET A 378 26.30 -18.15 -9.62
CA MET A 378 27.66 -18.00 -9.08
C MET A 378 27.80 -18.61 -7.68
N ASN A 379 26.83 -18.30 -6.78
CA ASN A 379 26.86 -18.87 -5.43
C ASN A 379 26.71 -20.40 -5.43
N GLN A 380 25.85 -20.96 -6.31
CA GLN A 380 25.75 -22.41 -6.47
C GLN A 380 27.06 -23.03 -6.99
N LEU A 381 27.74 -22.36 -7.93
CA LEU A 381 29.05 -22.81 -8.41
C LEU A 381 30.11 -22.74 -7.31
N ASP A 382 30.11 -21.72 -6.46
CA ASP A 382 31.00 -21.60 -5.33
C ASP A 382 30.72 -22.67 -4.24
N GLU A 383 29.46 -23.07 -4.04
CA GLU A 383 29.06 -24.17 -3.16
C GLU A 383 29.43 -25.57 -3.76
N GLU A 384 29.39 -25.71 -5.10
CA GLU A 384 29.73 -26.95 -5.80
C GLU A 384 31.23 -27.12 -6.07
N VAL A 385 32.04 -26.08 -5.89
CA VAL A 385 33.50 -26.20 -5.93
C VAL A 385 33.94 -26.98 -4.68
N LEU A 386 33.92 -28.30 -4.81
CA LEU A 386 34.63 -29.16 -3.89
C LEU A 386 36.11 -28.68 -3.86
N PRO A 387 36.72 -28.52 -2.70
CA PRO A 387 38.12 -28.20 -2.64
C PRO A 387 38.84 -29.24 -3.51
N ALA A 388 39.55 -28.76 -4.53
CA ALA A 388 40.33 -29.66 -5.37
C ALA A 388 41.12 -30.58 -4.44
N PRO A 389 41.04 -31.91 -4.59
CA PRO A 389 41.82 -32.78 -3.76
C PRO A 389 43.27 -32.34 -3.92
N ILE A 390 43.91 -31.91 -2.84
CA ILE A 390 45.34 -31.69 -2.82
C ILE A 390 45.91 -33.07 -3.14
N ILE A 391 46.32 -33.26 -4.37
CA ILE A 391 47.07 -34.43 -4.76
C ILE A 391 48.44 -34.17 -4.16
N GLU A 392 48.65 -34.67 -2.95
CA GLU A 392 49.98 -34.78 -2.35
C GLU A 392 50.74 -35.79 -3.20
N ASP A 393 51.69 -35.31 -3.99
CA ASP A 393 52.53 -36.15 -4.85
C ASP A 393 53.55 -36.98 -4.06
N GLY A 394 53.50 -36.88 -2.72
CA GLY A 394 54.36 -37.61 -1.81
C GLY A 394 55.82 -37.11 -1.78
N LEU A 395 56.11 -35.99 -2.45
CA LEU A 395 57.42 -35.34 -2.38
C LEU A 395 57.41 -34.40 -1.17
N GLN A 396 58.17 -34.70 -0.14
CA GLN A 396 58.45 -33.76 0.94
C GLN A 396 59.35 -32.66 0.38
N ALA A 397 58.85 -31.44 0.34
CA ALA A 397 59.67 -30.28 0.02
C ALA A 397 60.70 -30.09 1.21
N ASP A 398 61.98 -30.23 0.96
CA ASP A 398 62.97 -29.87 1.93
C ASP A 398 63.16 -28.35 1.96
N PHE A 399 62.87 -27.73 3.11
CA PHE A 399 63.05 -26.30 3.33
C PHE A 399 64.37 -26.04 4.07
N MET A 400 65.18 -25.12 3.57
CA MET A 400 66.35 -24.61 4.22
C MET A 400 66.15 -23.21 4.75
N VAL A 401 66.51 -22.96 6.01
CA VAL A 401 66.39 -21.65 6.64
C VAL A 401 67.80 -21.05 6.75
N GLU A 402 68.03 -19.95 6.00
CA GLU A 402 69.30 -19.21 6.08
C GLU A 402 68.99 -17.69 6.23
N GLY A 403 69.59 -17.12 7.29
CA GLY A 403 69.44 -15.67 7.52
C GLY A 403 68.03 -15.16 7.89
N GLY A 404 67.11 -16.06 8.31
CA GLY A 404 65.71 -15.72 8.62
C GLY A 404 64.77 -15.84 7.44
N ASP A 405 65.22 -16.24 6.28
CA ASP A 405 64.42 -16.54 5.09
C ASP A 405 64.25 -18.05 4.90
N VAL A 406 63.09 -18.50 4.48
CA VAL A 406 62.79 -19.91 4.20
C VAL A 406 62.87 -20.14 2.69
N TRP A 407 63.65 -21.13 2.29
CA TRP A 407 63.87 -21.51 0.88
C TRP A 407 63.35 -22.92 0.63
N GLU A 408 62.71 -23.13 -0.47
CA GLU A 408 62.33 -24.46 -0.97
C GLU A 408 63.45 -24.98 -1.83
N VAL A 409 63.98 -26.20 -1.51
CA VAL A 409 65.08 -26.85 -2.25
C VAL A 409 64.46 -27.78 -3.28
N ALA A 410 64.56 -27.45 -4.57
CA ALA A 410 64.16 -28.36 -5.63
C ALA A 410 65.21 -29.47 -5.82
N ASP A 411 64.76 -30.73 -6.04
CA ASP A 411 65.59 -31.88 -6.34
C ASP A 411 66.42 -31.60 -7.61
N GLY A 412 67.71 -31.27 -7.42
CA GLY A 412 68.61 -30.95 -8.52
C GLY A 412 69.66 -29.87 -8.21
N GLY A 413 69.58 -29.24 -7.04
CA GLY A 413 70.62 -28.30 -6.58
C GLY A 413 70.55 -26.88 -7.10
N ASP A 414 69.49 -26.51 -7.78
CA ASP A 414 69.26 -25.13 -8.22
C ASP A 414 68.30 -24.38 -7.27
N THR A 415 68.80 -23.34 -6.62
CA THR A 415 68.05 -22.45 -5.74
C THR A 415 67.28 -21.48 -6.56
N TYR A 416 65.97 -21.65 -6.62
CA TYR A 416 65.04 -20.62 -7.11
C TYR A 416 64.75 -19.56 -6.01
N GLY A 417 65.64 -18.61 -5.91
CA GLY A 417 65.51 -17.53 -4.96
C GLY A 417 65.21 -16.18 -5.61
N LYS A 418 64.31 -15.41 -5.05
CA LYS A 418 64.06 -13.99 -5.19
C LYS A 418 62.75 -13.55 -5.82
N TYR A 419 61.99 -14.40 -6.53
CA TYR A 419 60.75 -13.89 -7.18
C TYR A 419 59.47 -14.00 -6.35
N THR A 420 59.48 -14.66 -5.21
CA THR A 420 58.31 -14.83 -4.34
C THR A 420 58.13 -13.69 -3.33
N ARG A 421 59.12 -12.84 -3.08
CA ARG A 421 59.04 -11.78 -2.07
C ARG A 421 58.18 -10.57 -2.48
N ASP A 422 58.05 -10.31 -3.77
CA ASP A 422 57.29 -9.13 -4.29
C ASP A 422 55.82 -9.43 -4.54
N PHE A 423 55.41 -10.69 -4.64
CA PHE A 423 54.05 -11.07 -4.91
C PHE A 423 53.12 -10.95 -3.67
N PHE A 424 53.64 -11.17 -2.47
CA PHE A 424 52.85 -11.09 -1.22
C PHE A 424 52.92 -9.73 -0.50
N ARG A 425 53.62 -8.74 -1.06
CA ARG A 425 53.62 -7.34 -0.55
C ARG A 425 52.68 -6.40 -1.26
N SER A 426 51.96 -6.85 -2.30
CA SER A 426 51.02 -6.07 -3.07
C SER A 426 49.55 -6.59 -2.98
N MET A 427 49.23 -7.43 -1.99
CA MET A 427 47.88 -7.74 -1.59
C MET A 427 47.56 -7.15 -0.23
#